data_0b43244f756c90d4b93a28731c061888
#
_entry.id   0b43244f756c90d4b93a28731c061888
#
_cell.length_a   1.000
_cell.length_b   1.000
_cell.length_c   1.000
_cell.angle_alpha   90.00
_cell.angle_beta   90.00
_cell.angle_gamma   90.00
#
_symmetry.space_group_name_H-M   'P 1'
#
loop_
_entity.id
_entity.type
_entity.pdbx_description
1 polymer ?
#
loop_
_entity_poly.entity_id
_entity_poly.type
_entity_poly.pdbx_seq_one_letter_code
_entity_poly.pdbx_strand_id
1 'polypeptide(L)'
;MARPRLHDAALRARLLDVASRAISQHGEGAVTVRSVAADAGTSPSAVYALYGSRDELVAAVSAEGFRRFAAHLATVDRTADPRADLAALGRAYRGFALADPHFYAVMFARGVRPGAGRPRAVEEATFLVLRDAVARLVPDPTSAADVALGLWGLVHGLVSLELAGLVPGDGAERSARYDATLAAVGPGLVRRTGT
;
A
#
# COMPACT_ATOMS: atom_id res chain seq x y z
N MET A 1 -2.94 -31.11 22.03
CA MET A 1 -4.11 -30.43 21.46
C MET A 1 -3.67 -29.10 20.81
N ALA A 2 -3.21 -29.10 19.56
CA ALA A 2 -2.66 -27.89 18.89
C ALA A 2 -3.36 -27.65 17.54
N ARG A 3 -4.70 -27.59 17.53
CA ARG A 3 -5.50 -27.34 16.32
C ARG A 3 -6.14 -25.95 16.17
N PRO A 4 -6.06 -25.00 17.15
CA PRO A 4 -6.69 -23.68 17.01
C PRO A 4 -5.93 -22.73 16.07
N ARG A 5 -4.59 -22.73 16.05
CA ARG A 5 -3.78 -21.66 15.42
C ARG A 5 -3.89 -21.53 13.90
N LEU A 6 -3.98 -22.62 13.16
CA LEU A 6 -4.12 -22.59 11.69
C LEU A 6 -5.51 -22.13 11.25
N HIS A 7 -6.54 -22.55 11.98
CA HIS A 7 -7.93 -22.15 11.71
C HIS A 7 -8.12 -20.65 11.99
N ASP A 8 -7.52 -20.14 13.05
CA ASP A 8 -7.54 -18.72 13.41
C ASP A 8 -6.80 -17.83 12.38
N ALA A 9 -5.66 -18.29 11.85
CA ALA A 9 -4.91 -17.53 10.83
C ALA A 9 -5.69 -17.42 9.51
N ALA A 10 -6.30 -18.52 9.05
CA ALA A 10 -7.13 -18.51 7.84
C ALA A 10 -8.39 -17.65 8.01
N LEU A 11 -9.03 -17.70 9.19
CA LEU A 11 -10.18 -16.85 9.52
C LEU A 11 -9.77 -15.38 9.58
N ARG A 12 -8.62 -15.05 10.21
CA ARG A 12 -8.08 -13.69 10.24
C ARG A 12 -7.87 -13.12 8.83
N ALA A 13 -7.20 -13.86 7.96
CA ALA A 13 -6.97 -13.45 6.58
C ALA A 13 -8.30 -13.19 5.85
N ARG A 14 -9.24 -14.11 5.94
CA ARG A 14 -10.56 -13.98 5.31
C ARG A 14 -11.35 -12.77 5.84
N LEU A 15 -11.31 -12.50 7.14
CA LEU A 15 -11.95 -11.33 7.73
C LEU A 15 -11.34 -10.02 7.23
N LEU A 16 -10.02 -9.94 7.10
CA LEU A 16 -9.34 -8.78 6.56
C LEU A 16 -9.66 -8.55 5.08
N ASP A 17 -9.72 -9.62 4.27
CA ASP A 17 -10.08 -9.53 2.85
C ASP A 17 -11.55 -9.09 2.66
N VAL A 18 -12.48 -9.62 3.46
CA VAL A 18 -13.89 -9.19 3.44
C VAL A 18 -14.01 -7.73 3.87
N ALA A 19 -13.36 -7.36 4.98
CA ALA A 19 -13.42 -6.00 5.50
C ALA A 19 -12.78 -4.99 4.53
N SER A 20 -11.66 -5.33 3.89
CA SER A 20 -11.00 -4.44 2.91
C SER A 20 -11.92 -4.12 1.72
N ARG A 21 -12.60 -5.14 1.17
CA ARG A 21 -13.59 -4.96 0.10
C ARG A 21 -14.75 -4.09 0.53
N ALA A 22 -15.33 -4.38 1.70
CA ALA A 22 -16.48 -3.63 2.21
C ALA A 22 -16.12 -2.15 2.45
N ILE A 23 -14.95 -1.86 3.03
CA ILE A 23 -14.46 -0.48 3.23
C ILE A 23 -14.23 0.22 1.90
N SER A 24 -13.59 -0.44 0.95
CA SER A 24 -13.29 0.12 -0.37
C SER A 24 -14.54 0.46 -1.17
N GLN A 25 -15.60 -0.37 -1.06
CA GLN A 25 -16.82 -0.22 -1.85
C GLN A 25 -17.84 0.73 -1.21
N HIS A 26 -17.93 0.73 0.11
CA HIS A 26 -19.02 1.40 0.83
C HIS A 26 -18.55 2.44 1.85
N GLY A 27 -17.23 2.62 1.96
CA GLY A 27 -16.60 3.46 2.96
C GLY A 27 -16.52 2.81 4.35
N GLU A 28 -15.63 3.32 5.18
CA GLU A 28 -15.39 2.80 6.53
C GLU A 28 -16.66 2.84 7.41
N GLY A 29 -17.48 3.90 7.27
CA GLY A 29 -18.69 4.10 8.08
C GLY A 29 -19.76 3.02 7.87
N ALA A 30 -19.82 2.39 6.70
CA ALA A 30 -20.80 1.35 6.37
C ALA A 30 -20.45 -0.04 6.91
N VAL A 31 -19.19 -0.26 7.33
CA VAL A 31 -18.71 -1.56 7.79
C VAL A 31 -19.09 -1.81 9.24
N THR A 32 -19.72 -2.94 9.52
CA THR A 32 -20.04 -3.41 10.86
C THR A 32 -19.41 -4.76 11.12
N VAL A 33 -19.15 -5.08 12.40
CA VAL A 33 -18.66 -6.43 12.78
C VAL A 33 -19.64 -7.52 12.34
N ARG A 34 -20.95 -7.22 12.37
CA ARG A 34 -21.99 -8.19 11.99
C ARG A 34 -21.98 -8.47 10.49
N SER A 35 -21.87 -7.42 9.64
CA SER A 35 -21.78 -7.62 8.18
C SER A 35 -20.52 -8.39 7.80
N VAL A 36 -19.35 -7.98 8.33
CA VAL A 36 -18.09 -8.67 8.05
C VAL A 36 -18.11 -10.13 8.50
N ALA A 37 -18.69 -10.42 9.68
CA ALA A 37 -18.83 -11.79 10.16
C ALA A 37 -19.71 -12.66 9.23
N ALA A 38 -20.85 -12.11 8.79
CA ALA A 38 -21.75 -12.80 7.87
C ALA A 38 -21.07 -13.11 6.54
N ASP A 39 -20.42 -12.11 5.93
CA ASP A 39 -19.74 -12.26 4.64
C ASP A 39 -18.51 -13.18 4.71
N ALA A 40 -17.85 -13.24 5.89
CA ALA A 40 -16.75 -14.17 6.14
C ALA A 40 -17.21 -15.58 6.56
N GLY A 41 -18.51 -15.85 6.69
CA GLY A 41 -19.04 -17.13 7.12
C GLY A 41 -18.67 -17.49 8.56
N THR A 42 -18.73 -16.50 9.48
CA THR A 42 -18.40 -16.68 10.90
C THR A 42 -19.38 -15.92 11.80
N SER A 43 -19.18 -15.98 13.11
CA SER A 43 -20.00 -15.26 14.07
C SER A 43 -19.38 -13.90 14.45
N PRO A 44 -20.20 -12.90 14.84
CA PRO A 44 -19.71 -11.65 15.42
C PRO A 44 -18.81 -11.87 16.65
N SER A 45 -19.12 -12.89 17.47
CA SER A 45 -18.32 -13.25 18.65
C SER A 45 -16.90 -13.67 18.26
N ALA A 46 -16.73 -14.39 17.14
CA ALA A 46 -15.41 -14.77 16.64
C ALA A 46 -14.61 -13.55 16.17
N VAL A 47 -15.27 -12.57 15.53
CA VAL A 47 -14.61 -11.31 15.13
C VAL A 47 -14.17 -10.52 16.36
N TYR A 48 -15.04 -10.39 17.38
CA TYR A 48 -14.66 -9.72 18.63
C TYR A 48 -13.54 -10.44 19.37
N ALA A 49 -13.52 -11.75 19.37
CA ALA A 49 -12.45 -12.55 19.99
C ALA A 49 -11.10 -12.33 19.28
N LEU A 50 -11.10 -12.06 17.96
CA LEU A 50 -9.88 -11.88 17.16
C LEU A 50 -9.37 -10.43 17.14
N TYR A 51 -10.27 -9.45 17.20
CA TYR A 51 -9.94 -8.03 16.97
C TYR A 51 -10.39 -7.09 18.10
N GLY A 52 -11.18 -7.58 19.07
CA GLY A 52 -11.64 -6.77 20.20
C GLY A 52 -12.76 -5.79 19.84
N SER A 53 -12.59 -4.99 18.82
CA SER A 53 -13.54 -3.97 18.38
C SER A 53 -13.61 -3.83 16.86
N ARG A 54 -14.63 -3.09 16.38
CA ARG A 54 -14.73 -2.70 14.97
C ARG A 54 -13.54 -1.84 14.53
N ASP A 55 -13.14 -0.89 15.37
CA ASP A 55 -12.06 0.05 15.02
C ASP A 55 -10.70 -0.64 14.98
N GLU A 56 -10.50 -1.64 15.84
CA GLU A 56 -9.31 -2.50 15.79
C GLU A 56 -9.30 -3.40 14.54
N LEU A 57 -10.46 -3.94 14.12
CA LEU A 57 -10.57 -4.67 12.85
C LEU A 57 -10.18 -3.76 11.67
N VAL A 58 -10.71 -2.53 11.60
CA VAL A 58 -10.40 -1.58 10.52
C VAL A 58 -8.93 -1.15 10.57
N ALA A 59 -8.36 -0.97 11.76
CA ALA A 59 -6.93 -0.71 11.91
C ALA A 59 -6.07 -1.88 11.41
N ALA A 60 -6.51 -3.12 11.70
CA ALA A 60 -5.84 -4.32 11.24
C ALA A 60 -5.91 -4.49 9.71
N VAL A 61 -6.98 -4.05 9.05
CA VAL A 61 -7.06 -4.02 7.56
C VAL A 61 -5.98 -3.11 6.98
N SER A 62 -5.83 -1.89 7.50
CA SER A 62 -4.80 -0.96 7.05
C SER A 62 -3.39 -1.52 7.29
N ALA A 63 -3.13 -2.07 8.48
CA ALA A 63 -1.86 -2.69 8.81
C ALA A 63 -1.50 -3.87 7.90
N GLU A 64 -2.47 -4.71 7.58
CA GLU A 64 -2.29 -5.83 6.64
C GLU A 64 -1.99 -5.33 5.22
N GLY A 65 -2.66 -4.28 4.76
CA GLY A 65 -2.37 -3.65 3.48
C GLY A 65 -0.90 -3.20 3.38
N PHE A 66 -0.41 -2.47 4.37
CA PHE A 66 1.00 -2.04 4.42
C PHE A 66 1.96 -3.23 4.53
N ARG A 67 1.61 -4.28 5.27
CA ARG A 67 2.43 -5.50 5.38
C ARG A 67 2.55 -6.20 4.02
N ARG A 68 1.43 -6.37 3.30
CA ARG A 68 1.43 -6.95 1.94
C ARG A 68 2.22 -6.08 0.97
N PHE A 69 2.05 -4.78 1.05
CA PHE A 69 2.78 -3.82 0.21
C PHE A 69 4.30 -3.90 0.47
N ALA A 70 4.74 -3.90 1.73
CA ALA A 70 6.14 -4.06 2.07
C ALA A 70 6.72 -5.39 1.55
N ALA A 71 5.99 -6.49 1.71
CA ALA A 71 6.39 -7.79 1.18
C ALA A 71 6.51 -7.78 -0.36
N HIS A 72 5.59 -7.10 -1.04
CA HIS A 72 5.63 -6.95 -2.50
C HIS A 72 6.82 -6.10 -2.96
N LEU A 73 7.09 -4.98 -2.31
CA LEU A 73 8.28 -4.16 -2.63
C LEU A 73 9.60 -4.90 -2.36
N ALA A 74 9.63 -5.76 -1.35
CA ALA A 74 10.82 -6.56 -1.02
C ALA A 74 11.15 -7.64 -2.07
N THR A 75 10.26 -7.92 -3.03
CA THR A 75 10.55 -8.80 -4.17
C THR A 75 11.39 -8.13 -5.26
N VAL A 76 11.57 -6.82 -5.18
CA VAL A 76 12.39 -6.08 -6.14
C VAL A 76 13.87 -6.25 -5.81
N ASP A 77 14.62 -6.77 -6.76
CA ASP A 77 16.05 -6.97 -6.61
C ASP A 77 16.81 -5.65 -6.43
N ARG A 78 17.87 -5.70 -5.63
CA ARG A 78 18.85 -4.63 -5.53
C ARG A 78 20.07 -4.98 -6.36
N THR A 79 20.23 -4.27 -7.49
CA THR A 79 21.28 -4.51 -8.46
C THR A 79 22.43 -3.47 -8.39
N ALA A 80 23.38 -3.57 -9.30
CA ALA A 80 24.43 -2.56 -9.49
C ALA A 80 23.92 -1.29 -10.18
N ASP A 81 22.69 -1.30 -10.76
CA ASP A 81 22.06 -0.14 -11.38
C ASP A 81 20.94 0.44 -10.50
N PRO A 82 21.24 1.46 -9.66
CA PRO A 82 20.24 2.08 -8.78
C PRO A 82 19.08 2.74 -9.54
N ARG A 83 19.28 3.15 -10.79
CA ARG A 83 18.21 3.76 -11.60
C ARG A 83 17.21 2.70 -12.08
N ALA A 84 17.70 1.56 -12.52
CA ALA A 84 16.87 0.42 -12.87
C ALA A 84 16.10 -0.11 -11.65
N ASP A 85 16.75 -0.19 -10.48
CA ASP A 85 16.13 -0.59 -9.22
C ASP A 85 14.99 0.36 -8.83
N LEU A 86 15.21 1.68 -8.91
CA LEU A 86 14.18 2.67 -8.59
C LEU A 86 12.99 2.59 -9.55
N ALA A 87 13.24 2.41 -10.85
CA ALA A 87 12.17 2.19 -11.83
C ALA A 87 11.40 0.89 -11.55
N ALA A 88 12.09 -0.18 -11.14
CA ALA A 88 11.45 -1.44 -10.74
C ALA A 88 10.57 -1.28 -9.50
N LEU A 89 11.00 -0.50 -8.49
CA LEU A 89 10.18 -0.15 -7.33
C LEU A 89 8.92 0.62 -7.73
N GLY A 90 9.02 1.57 -8.68
CA GLY A 90 7.84 2.27 -9.21
C GLY A 90 6.84 1.33 -9.89
N ARG A 91 7.33 0.36 -10.70
CA ARG A 91 6.48 -0.66 -11.31
C ARG A 91 5.87 -1.62 -10.28
N ALA A 92 6.63 -2.02 -9.27
CA ALA A 92 6.12 -2.84 -8.17
C ALA A 92 5.03 -2.11 -7.37
N TYR A 93 5.18 -0.81 -7.12
CA TYR A 93 4.15 0.03 -6.50
C TYR A 93 2.82 -0.06 -7.27
N ARG A 94 2.86 0.20 -8.60
CA ARG A 94 1.68 0.09 -9.46
C ARG A 94 1.12 -1.34 -9.48
N GLY A 95 1.99 -2.34 -9.61
CA GLY A 95 1.59 -3.75 -9.63
C GLY A 95 0.80 -4.15 -8.39
N PHE A 96 1.26 -3.76 -7.20
CA PHE A 96 0.54 -4.00 -5.95
C PHE A 96 -0.84 -3.34 -5.95
N ALA A 97 -0.91 -2.06 -6.30
CA ALA A 97 -2.16 -1.30 -6.26
C ALA A 97 -3.22 -1.88 -7.21
N LEU A 98 -2.82 -2.36 -8.39
CA LEU A 98 -3.73 -2.98 -9.36
C LEU A 98 -4.11 -4.41 -8.98
N ALA A 99 -3.22 -5.17 -8.34
CA ALA A 99 -3.50 -6.53 -7.89
C ALA A 99 -4.39 -6.57 -6.63
N ASP A 100 -4.25 -5.58 -5.74
CA ASP A 100 -4.97 -5.53 -4.46
C ASP A 100 -5.58 -4.14 -4.19
N PRO A 101 -6.50 -3.68 -5.08
CA PRO A 101 -7.01 -2.30 -5.05
C PRO A 101 -7.79 -1.98 -3.78
N HIS A 102 -8.41 -3.00 -3.16
CA HIS A 102 -9.19 -2.80 -1.94
C HIS A 102 -8.28 -2.49 -0.74
N PHE A 103 -7.18 -3.25 -0.55
CA PHE A 103 -6.20 -2.91 0.48
C PHE A 103 -5.50 -1.59 0.19
N TYR A 104 -5.13 -1.35 -1.07
CA TYR A 104 -4.52 -0.08 -1.47
C TYR A 104 -5.43 1.12 -1.11
N ALA A 105 -6.72 1.06 -1.43
CA ALA A 105 -7.66 2.12 -1.09
C ALA A 105 -7.75 2.34 0.44
N VAL A 106 -7.82 1.27 1.23
CA VAL A 106 -7.92 1.38 2.70
C VAL A 106 -6.65 1.95 3.33
N MET A 107 -5.47 1.59 2.82
CA MET A 107 -4.18 2.10 3.32
C MET A 107 -4.12 3.62 3.30
N PHE A 108 -4.65 4.26 2.25
CA PHE A 108 -4.52 5.70 2.01
C PHE A 108 -5.80 6.49 2.28
N ALA A 109 -6.97 5.84 2.41
CA ALA A 109 -8.25 6.49 2.69
C ALA A 109 -8.34 7.07 4.11
N ARG A 110 -7.62 6.52 5.07
CA ARG A 110 -7.54 7.06 6.43
C ARG A 110 -6.68 8.32 6.44
N GLY A 111 -7.29 9.44 6.09
CA GLY A 111 -6.73 10.75 6.41
C GLY A 111 -6.34 10.83 7.88
N VAL A 112 -5.41 11.72 8.21
CA VAL A 112 -4.93 11.96 9.57
C VAL A 112 -6.13 12.27 10.48
N ARG A 113 -6.69 11.26 11.16
CA ARG A 113 -7.56 11.49 12.32
C ARG A 113 -6.65 11.75 13.50
N PRO A 114 -6.71 12.94 14.13
CA PRO A 114 -5.98 13.16 15.37
C PRO A 114 -6.38 12.10 16.41
N GLY A 115 -5.41 11.38 16.95
CA GLY A 115 -5.62 10.38 18.01
C GLY A 115 -5.84 8.93 17.55
N ALA A 116 -6.03 8.63 16.29
CA ALA A 116 -5.97 7.25 15.82
C ALA A 116 -4.50 6.81 15.73
N GLY A 117 -4.08 5.96 16.66
CA GLY A 117 -2.75 5.35 16.63
C GLY A 117 -2.54 4.58 15.31
N ARG A 118 -1.85 5.19 14.35
CA ARG A 118 -1.43 4.50 13.14
C ARG A 118 -0.33 3.50 13.47
N PRO A 119 -0.27 2.35 12.81
CA PRO A 119 0.91 1.48 12.85
C PRO A 119 2.04 2.14 12.05
N ARG A 120 2.62 3.22 12.62
CA ARG A 120 3.69 4.01 12.00
C ARG A 120 4.87 3.16 11.52
N ALA A 121 5.20 2.09 12.24
CA ALA A 121 6.35 1.25 11.92
C ALA A 121 6.26 0.57 10.54
N VAL A 122 5.05 0.18 10.08
CA VAL A 122 4.88 -0.47 8.77
C VAL A 122 4.83 0.55 7.64
N GLU A 123 4.23 1.73 7.91
CA GLU A 123 4.24 2.86 6.95
C GLU A 123 5.66 3.39 6.78
N GLU A 124 6.40 3.55 7.87
CA GLU A 124 7.80 3.95 7.84
C GLU A 124 8.66 2.94 7.08
N ALA A 125 8.45 1.65 7.25
CA ALA A 125 9.22 0.62 6.56
C ALA A 125 9.10 0.70 5.04
N THR A 126 7.90 0.92 4.49
CA THR A 126 7.70 1.06 3.03
C THR A 126 8.33 2.33 2.47
N PHE A 127 8.24 3.44 3.20
CA PHE A 127 8.90 4.69 2.82
C PHE A 127 10.42 4.58 2.91
N LEU A 128 10.95 3.87 3.91
CA LEU A 128 12.39 3.65 4.07
C LEU A 128 12.99 2.89 2.88
N VAL A 129 12.29 1.89 2.33
CA VAL A 129 12.73 1.18 1.11
C VAL A 129 12.94 2.17 -0.05
N LEU A 130 11.99 3.07 -0.28
CA LEU A 130 12.10 4.07 -1.34
C LEU A 130 13.21 5.08 -1.04
N ARG A 131 13.29 5.60 0.20
CA ARG A 131 14.34 6.53 0.62
C ARG A 131 15.73 5.94 0.44
N ASP A 132 15.93 4.69 0.81
CA ASP A 132 17.22 4.00 0.69
C ASP A 132 17.60 3.72 -0.77
N ALA A 133 16.61 3.47 -1.64
CA ALA A 133 16.84 3.38 -3.08
C ALA A 133 17.27 4.74 -3.66
N VAL A 134 16.61 5.83 -3.25
CA VAL A 134 16.94 7.20 -3.66
C VAL A 134 18.30 7.63 -3.14
N ALA A 135 18.67 7.28 -1.91
CA ALA A 135 19.97 7.63 -1.32
C ALA A 135 21.17 7.09 -2.12
N ARG A 136 20.97 6.06 -2.93
CA ARG A 136 22.00 5.54 -3.86
C ARG A 136 22.18 6.39 -5.12
N LEU A 137 21.27 7.33 -5.37
CA LEU A 137 21.22 8.13 -6.59
C LEU A 137 21.53 9.61 -6.36
N VAL A 138 21.29 10.10 -5.14
CA VAL A 138 21.50 11.51 -4.82
C VAL A 138 22.91 11.73 -4.24
N PRO A 139 23.59 12.83 -4.59
CA PRO A 139 24.93 13.13 -4.05
C PRO A 139 24.92 13.40 -2.55
N ASP A 140 23.84 14.01 -2.05
CA ASP A 140 23.64 14.31 -0.64
C ASP A 140 22.51 13.44 -0.05
N PRO A 141 22.86 12.46 0.81
CA PRO A 141 21.88 11.57 1.43
C PRO A 141 20.83 12.30 2.29
N THR A 142 21.10 13.52 2.75
CA THR A 142 20.14 14.31 3.55
C THR A 142 18.93 14.73 2.73
N SER A 143 19.09 14.89 1.41
CA SER A 143 18.00 15.20 0.48
C SER A 143 17.17 13.98 0.05
N ALA A 144 17.60 12.78 0.38
CA ALA A 144 16.96 11.55 -0.08
C ALA A 144 15.48 11.43 0.38
N ALA A 145 15.15 11.95 1.56
CA ALA A 145 13.78 11.92 2.07
C ALA A 145 12.83 12.80 1.25
N ASP A 146 13.24 13.99 0.89
CA ASP A 146 12.42 14.93 0.09
C ASP A 146 12.24 14.44 -1.33
N VAL A 147 13.30 13.91 -1.94
CA VAL A 147 13.24 13.28 -3.27
C VAL A 147 12.35 12.06 -3.26
N ALA A 148 12.46 11.20 -2.24
CA ALA A 148 11.61 10.03 -2.07
C ALA A 148 10.15 10.43 -1.91
N LEU A 149 9.85 11.49 -1.15
CA LEU A 149 8.49 12.02 -1.00
C LEU A 149 7.92 12.51 -2.34
N GLY A 150 8.72 13.23 -3.13
CA GLY A 150 8.33 13.68 -4.47
C GLY A 150 8.03 12.52 -5.42
N LEU A 151 8.90 11.51 -5.44
CA LEU A 151 8.71 10.29 -6.24
C LEU A 151 7.50 9.47 -5.77
N TRP A 152 7.29 9.36 -4.46
CA TRP A 152 6.10 8.72 -3.92
C TRP A 152 4.83 9.46 -4.34
N GLY A 153 4.80 10.79 -4.23
CA GLY A 153 3.67 11.61 -4.71
C GLY A 153 3.39 11.38 -6.21
N LEU A 154 4.43 11.27 -7.04
CA LEU A 154 4.28 10.98 -8.46
C LEU A 154 3.65 9.61 -8.70
N VAL A 155 4.21 8.53 -8.16
CA VAL A 155 3.68 7.18 -8.39
C VAL A 155 2.29 7.00 -7.79
N HIS A 156 2.06 7.55 -6.60
CA HIS A 156 0.76 7.52 -5.93
C HIS A 156 -0.32 8.26 -6.75
N GLY A 157 0.00 9.44 -7.27
CA GLY A 157 -0.90 10.20 -8.11
C GLY A 157 -1.27 9.47 -9.42
N LEU A 158 -0.27 8.94 -10.13
CA LEU A 158 -0.49 8.18 -11.36
C LEU A 158 -1.36 6.94 -11.13
N VAL A 159 -1.08 6.17 -10.09
CA VAL A 159 -1.85 4.98 -9.74
C VAL A 159 -3.27 5.33 -9.31
N SER A 160 -3.44 6.40 -8.52
CA SER A 160 -4.76 6.85 -8.09
C SER A 160 -5.62 7.29 -9.27
N LEU A 161 -5.05 7.99 -10.26
CA LEU A 161 -5.74 8.35 -11.50
C LEU A 161 -6.13 7.11 -12.32
N GLU A 162 -5.26 6.11 -12.39
CA GLU A 162 -5.55 4.86 -13.10
C GLU A 162 -6.67 4.06 -12.44
N LEU A 163 -6.63 3.90 -11.11
CA LEU A 163 -7.68 3.21 -10.34
C LEU A 163 -9.01 3.93 -10.39
N ALA A 164 -9.01 5.26 -10.52
CA ALA A 164 -10.21 6.08 -10.72
C ALA A 164 -10.77 6.00 -12.15
N GLY A 165 -10.12 5.25 -13.07
CA GLY A 165 -10.56 5.17 -14.47
C GLY A 165 -10.32 6.42 -15.30
N LEU A 166 -9.48 7.34 -14.83
CA LEU A 166 -9.20 8.62 -15.48
C LEU A 166 -8.05 8.54 -16.50
N VAL A 167 -7.32 7.43 -16.57
CA VAL A 167 -6.25 7.19 -17.54
C VAL A 167 -6.81 6.41 -18.72
N PRO A 168 -6.84 6.99 -19.95
CA PRO A 168 -7.39 6.31 -21.12
C PRO A 168 -6.49 5.16 -21.60
N GLY A 169 -7.09 4.26 -22.36
CA GLY A 169 -6.41 3.12 -22.99
C GLY A 169 -6.64 1.79 -22.27
N ASP A 170 -6.14 0.74 -22.85
CA ASP A 170 -6.15 -0.60 -22.26
C ASP A 170 -5.04 -0.78 -21.20
N GLY A 171 -4.91 -1.98 -20.65
CA GLY A 171 -3.90 -2.27 -19.60
C GLY A 171 -2.46 -2.10 -20.08
N ALA A 172 -2.15 -2.45 -21.34
CA ALA A 172 -0.81 -2.32 -21.92
C ALA A 172 -0.47 -0.85 -22.20
N GLU A 173 -1.41 -0.10 -22.76
CA GLU A 173 -1.27 1.33 -23.03
C GLU A 173 -1.09 2.13 -21.75
N ARG A 174 -1.87 1.81 -20.69
CA ARG A 174 -1.72 2.44 -19.37
C ARG A 174 -0.37 2.13 -18.74
N SER A 175 0.12 0.88 -18.87
CA SER A 175 1.46 0.50 -18.40
C SER A 175 2.55 1.28 -19.12
N ALA A 176 2.50 1.35 -20.45
CA ALA A 176 3.47 2.09 -21.23
C ALA A 176 3.47 3.59 -20.89
N ARG A 177 2.30 4.18 -20.69
CA ARG A 177 2.14 5.58 -20.28
C ARG A 177 2.72 5.83 -18.89
N TYR A 178 2.47 4.91 -17.94
CA TYR A 178 3.06 4.98 -16.60
C TYR A 178 4.59 4.98 -16.65
N ASP A 179 5.19 4.02 -17.36
CA ASP A 179 6.64 3.92 -17.51
C ASP A 179 7.23 5.14 -18.22
N ALA A 180 6.59 5.63 -19.29
CA ALA A 180 7.01 6.85 -19.99
C ALA A 180 6.97 8.09 -19.08
N THR A 181 5.94 8.21 -18.24
CA THR A 181 5.83 9.34 -17.29
C THR A 181 6.91 9.26 -16.23
N LEU A 182 7.18 8.06 -15.67
CA LEU A 182 8.28 7.89 -14.71
C LEU A 182 9.64 8.23 -15.33
N ALA A 183 9.88 7.81 -16.58
CA ALA A 183 11.12 8.10 -17.28
C ALA A 183 11.30 9.60 -17.59
N ALA A 184 10.22 10.31 -17.88
CA ALA A 184 10.25 11.74 -18.19
C ALA A 184 10.42 12.61 -16.94
N VAL A 185 9.72 12.31 -15.85
CA VAL A 185 9.64 13.18 -14.65
C VAL A 185 10.63 12.76 -13.56
N GLY A 186 10.80 11.46 -13.33
CA GLY A 186 11.60 10.90 -12.24
C GLY A 186 13.04 11.43 -12.19
N PRO A 187 13.79 11.44 -13.31
CA PRO A 187 15.16 11.97 -13.34
C PRO A 187 15.28 13.44 -12.95
N GLY A 188 14.24 14.25 -13.21
CA GLY A 188 14.19 15.65 -12.81
C GLY A 188 14.10 15.82 -11.29
N LEU A 189 13.35 14.97 -10.62
CA LEU A 189 13.23 14.96 -9.16
C LEU A 189 14.55 14.57 -8.48
N VAL A 190 15.26 13.58 -9.05
CA VAL A 190 16.56 13.11 -8.50
C VAL A 190 17.69 14.13 -8.68
N ARG A 191 17.68 14.94 -9.77
CA ARG A 191 18.76 15.86 -10.11
C ARG A 191 18.70 17.22 -9.40
N ARG A 192 17.55 17.64 -8.87
CA ARG A 192 17.33 18.99 -8.31
C ARG A 192 18.01 19.25 -6.95
N THR A 193 18.71 18.30 -6.38
CA THR A 193 19.35 18.40 -5.05
C THR A 193 20.83 18.79 -5.11
N GLY A 194 21.33 19.31 -6.24
CA GLY A 194 22.75 19.63 -6.49
C GLY A 194 23.04 21.09 -6.83
N THR A 195 22.22 22.05 -6.34
CA THR A 195 22.52 23.50 -6.43
C THR A 195 22.54 24.14 -5.08
#